data_2fa11af07636c3f8e74fae79456c17d7
#
_entry.id   2fa11af07636c3f8e74fae79456c17d7
#
_cell.length_a   1.000
_cell.length_b   1.000
_cell.length_c   1.000
_cell.angle_alpha   90.00
_cell.angle_beta   90.00
_cell.angle_gamma   90.00
#
_symmetry.space_group_name_H-M   'P 1'
#
loop_
_entity.id
_entity.type
_entity.pdbx_description
1 polymer ?
#
loop_
_entity_poly.entity_id
_entity_poly.type
_entity_poly.pdbx_seq_one_letter_code
_entity_poly.pdbx_strand_id
1 'polypeptide(L)'
;MLNIIKADLFRIFKGKGIYVFLLAIIALCSVSIYLRSPGHIGISGGLTSNSEVTKEDDLATPEDVRKVAGESNELLDEGMMKVNGNLYYVLIFVVFAVICVDLANHTAKNVISTDVSRTTYYFAKLLLTWGLGIAIIAISTYLGYFGNIIFNAPSHYSSFLDITIIMLRQLPIFCGIMSVLVMIAAITQKTSRYNAIAIVLVMVSQMLLMTIITVFNIDGSIIMQFEFETIHRDMAVIGQIEIKTLLTGILTGIGLIIASSMIGVTYFKRYNIK
;
A
#
# COMPACT_ATOMS: atom_id res chain seq x y z
N MET A 1 -4.38 5.71 -26.40
CA MET A 1 -4.10 5.45 -24.99
C MET A 1 -4.68 6.54 -24.07
N LEU A 2 -4.33 7.82 -24.26
CA LEU A 2 -4.83 8.93 -23.41
C LEU A 2 -6.36 9.05 -23.40
N ASN A 3 -7.04 8.79 -24.51
CA ASN A 3 -8.51 8.87 -24.58
C ASN A 3 -9.19 7.80 -23.70
N ILE A 4 -8.59 6.62 -23.59
CA ILE A 4 -9.08 5.54 -22.69
C ILE A 4 -8.95 5.99 -21.25
N ILE A 5 -7.78 6.52 -20.86
CA ILE A 5 -7.52 7.02 -19.51
C ILE A 5 -8.51 8.14 -19.15
N LYS A 6 -8.73 9.11 -20.05
CA LYS A 6 -9.69 10.20 -19.82
C LYS A 6 -11.13 9.70 -19.64
N ALA A 7 -11.56 8.76 -20.47
CA ALA A 7 -12.90 8.17 -20.38
C ALA A 7 -13.10 7.42 -19.07
N ASP A 8 -12.09 6.66 -18.63
CA ASP A 8 -12.12 5.93 -17.38
C ASP A 8 -12.10 6.86 -16.17
N LEU A 9 -11.23 7.87 -16.16
CA LEU A 9 -11.21 8.90 -15.11
C LEU A 9 -12.58 9.57 -14.98
N PHE A 10 -13.16 9.99 -16.10
CA PHE A 10 -14.49 10.60 -16.09
C PHE A 10 -15.54 9.64 -15.49
N ARG A 11 -15.53 8.37 -15.89
CA ARG A 11 -16.43 7.35 -15.34
C ARG A 11 -16.24 7.15 -13.83
N ILE A 12 -15.00 7.05 -13.37
CA ILE A 12 -14.67 6.84 -11.96
C ILE A 12 -15.10 8.03 -11.13
N PHE A 13 -14.77 9.27 -11.57
CA PHE A 13 -15.14 10.49 -10.83
C PHE A 13 -16.63 10.81 -10.88
N LYS A 14 -17.35 10.42 -11.94
CA LYS A 14 -18.81 10.54 -12.00
C LYS A 14 -19.52 9.49 -11.15
N GLY A 15 -18.85 8.38 -10.85
CA GLY A 15 -19.39 7.30 -10.04
C GLY A 15 -19.40 7.64 -8.55
N LYS A 16 -20.48 7.28 -7.84
CA LYS A 16 -20.57 7.47 -6.37
C LYS A 16 -19.52 6.66 -5.61
N GLY A 17 -18.98 5.59 -6.20
CA GLY A 17 -18.00 4.70 -5.57
C GLY A 17 -16.70 5.38 -5.16
N ILE A 18 -16.20 6.36 -5.93
CA ILE A 18 -14.96 7.07 -5.59
C ILE A 18 -15.11 7.88 -4.30
N TYR A 19 -16.27 8.49 -4.09
CA TYR A 19 -16.53 9.31 -2.89
C TYR A 19 -16.66 8.44 -1.63
N VAL A 20 -17.33 7.28 -1.73
CA VAL A 20 -17.39 6.30 -0.64
C VAL A 20 -15.99 5.79 -0.30
N PHE A 21 -15.19 5.56 -1.32
CA PHE A 21 -13.82 5.10 -1.18
C PHE A 21 -12.91 6.15 -0.52
N LEU A 22 -12.98 7.41 -0.93
CA LEU A 22 -12.26 8.52 -0.30
C LEU A 22 -12.68 8.70 1.16
N LEU A 23 -13.97 8.60 1.44
CA LEU A 23 -14.49 8.65 2.81
C LEU A 23 -13.94 7.50 3.66
N ALA A 24 -13.84 6.30 3.11
CA ALA A 24 -13.22 5.16 3.81
C ALA A 24 -11.74 5.41 4.12
N ILE A 25 -10.97 5.99 3.20
CA ILE A 25 -9.56 6.36 3.44
C ILE A 25 -9.47 7.40 4.56
N ILE A 26 -10.29 8.45 4.50
CA ILE A 26 -10.31 9.49 5.53
C ILE A 26 -10.66 8.88 6.90
N ALA A 27 -11.64 7.99 6.96
CA ALA A 27 -12.04 7.28 8.18
C ALA A 27 -10.88 6.42 8.72
N LEU A 28 -10.19 5.65 7.86
CA LEU A 28 -9.04 4.85 8.26
C LEU A 28 -7.89 5.71 8.79
N CYS A 29 -7.57 6.83 8.13
CA CYS A 29 -6.57 7.77 8.60
C CYS A 29 -6.97 8.39 9.95
N SER A 30 -8.23 8.80 10.10
CA SER A 30 -8.74 9.39 11.34
C SER A 30 -8.69 8.42 12.52
N VAL A 31 -9.08 7.16 12.29
CA VAL A 31 -8.98 6.09 13.30
C VAL A 31 -7.51 5.84 13.67
N SER A 32 -6.62 5.81 12.70
CA SER A 32 -5.18 5.62 12.93
C SER A 32 -4.57 6.76 13.75
N ILE A 33 -4.96 8.01 13.49
CA ILE A 33 -4.53 9.18 14.26
C ILE A 33 -5.09 9.11 15.70
N TYR A 34 -6.37 8.79 15.84
CA TYR A 34 -7.04 8.68 17.14
C TYR A 34 -6.40 7.60 18.03
N LEU A 35 -6.17 6.41 17.49
CA LEU A 35 -5.59 5.29 18.24
C LEU A 35 -4.13 5.55 18.68
N ARG A 36 -3.44 6.47 18.01
CA ARG A 36 -2.05 6.84 18.32
C ARG A 36 -1.92 8.11 19.15
N SER A 37 -3.04 8.75 19.48
CA SER A 37 -3.07 9.90 20.39
C SER A 37 -2.49 9.51 21.76
N PRO A 38 -1.67 10.38 22.42
CA PRO A 38 -0.99 10.08 23.69
C PRO A 38 -1.89 9.55 24.80
N GLY A 39 -3.20 9.89 24.77
CA GLY A 39 -4.17 9.36 25.72
C GLY A 39 -4.57 7.90 25.52
N HIS A 40 -4.18 7.24 24.42
CA HIS A 40 -4.57 5.88 24.06
C HIS A 40 -3.39 4.92 23.87
N ILE A 41 -2.16 5.37 24.15
CA ILE A 41 -0.93 4.57 24.00
C ILE A 41 -0.96 3.25 24.81
N GLY A 42 -1.80 3.17 25.87
CA GLY A 42 -1.93 1.97 26.69
C GLY A 42 -2.56 0.75 26.00
N ILE A 43 -3.22 0.90 24.83
CA ILE A 43 -3.92 -0.20 24.17
C ILE A 43 -3.10 -0.83 23.03
N SER A 44 -2.18 -0.09 22.42
CA SER A 44 -1.40 -0.59 21.27
C SER A 44 -0.11 -1.34 21.67
N GLY A 45 0.30 -1.31 22.93
CA GLY A 45 1.48 -1.99 23.43
C GLY A 45 1.37 -3.52 23.59
N GLY A 46 0.19 -4.09 23.36
CA GLY A 46 -0.09 -5.50 23.63
C GLY A 46 0.22 -6.49 22.50
N LEU A 47 0.53 -6.05 21.29
CA LEU A 47 0.65 -6.96 20.13
C LEU A 47 2.03 -7.04 19.48
N THR A 48 2.96 -6.14 19.79
CA THR A 48 4.32 -6.24 19.24
C THR A 48 5.31 -5.49 20.11
N SER A 49 5.81 -6.12 21.16
CA SER A 49 7.23 -6.09 21.58
C SER A 49 7.39 -6.72 22.95
N ASN A 50 8.22 -7.73 23.03
CA ASN A 50 8.92 -8.12 24.25
C ASN A 50 9.90 -6.99 24.60
N SER A 51 9.40 -5.91 25.18
CA SER A 51 10.22 -4.99 25.95
C SER A 51 9.97 -5.35 27.41
N GLU A 52 10.96 -5.95 28.01
CA GLU A 52 11.04 -6.21 29.43
C GLU A 52 10.61 -4.96 30.20
N VAL A 53 9.52 -5.09 30.94
CA VAL A 53 9.11 -4.13 31.97
C VAL A 53 10.18 -4.19 33.04
N THR A 54 11.17 -3.31 32.98
CA THR A 54 12.06 -3.05 34.09
C THR A 54 11.26 -2.33 35.17
N LYS A 55 11.39 -2.89 36.35
CA LYS A 55 10.68 -2.55 37.58
C LYS A 55 10.75 -1.04 37.91
N GLU A 56 9.64 -0.54 38.49
CA GLU A 56 9.53 0.64 39.31
C GLU A 56 10.76 0.81 40.20
N ASP A 57 11.39 1.98 40.13
CA ASP A 57 11.92 2.74 41.25
C ASP A 57 12.95 3.82 40.87
N ASP A 58 12.83 4.46 39.71
CA ASP A 58 13.54 5.72 39.50
C ASP A 58 12.57 6.79 38.97
N LEU A 59 12.34 7.79 39.79
CA LEU A 59 11.62 9.02 39.43
C LEU A 59 12.30 9.66 38.21
N ALA A 60 11.76 9.39 37.01
CA ALA A 60 12.22 9.97 35.77
C ALA A 60 12.26 11.50 35.87
N THR A 61 13.40 12.07 35.58
CA THR A 61 13.54 13.54 35.57
C THR A 61 12.70 14.13 34.44
N PRO A 62 12.25 15.41 34.56
CA PRO A 62 11.50 16.08 33.48
C PRO A 62 12.24 16.10 32.14
N GLU A 63 13.58 15.94 32.16
CA GLU A 63 14.40 15.82 30.94
C GLU A 63 14.33 14.42 30.32
N ASP A 64 14.23 13.36 31.13
CA ASP A 64 14.05 12.00 30.64
C ASP A 64 12.68 11.83 29.99
N VAL A 65 11.65 12.43 30.59
CA VAL A 65 10.30 12.45 30.02
C VAL A 65 10.28 13.23 28.69
N ARG A 66 11.06 14.31 28.56
CA ARG A 66 11.18 15.07 27.29
C ARG A 66 11.95 14.31 26.22
N LYS A 67 13.01 13.56 26.58
CA LYS A 67 13.74 12.69 25.63
C LYS A 67 12.84 11.58 25.11
N VAL A 68 12.17 10.88 26.00
CA VAL A 68 11.22 9.82 25.64
C VAL A 68 10.06 10.37 24.80
N ALA A 69 9.58 11.58 25.10
CA ALA A 69 8.56 12.24 24.28
C ALA A 69 9.09 12.67 22.91
N GLY A 70 10.36 13.08 22.78
CA GLY A 70 10.99 13.37 21.48
C GLY A 70 11.14 12.13 20.62
N GLU A 71 11.66 11.04 21.18
CA GLU A 71 11.76 9.76 20.52
C GLU A 71 10.38 9.18 20.17
N SER A 72 9.37 9.40 21.01
CA SER A 72 8.00 8.95 20.73
C SER A 72 7.35 9.69 19.55
N ASN A 73 7.74 10.94 19.27
CA ASN A 73 7.18 11.72 18.16
C ASN A 73 7.75 11.27 16.79
N GLU A 74 9.05 10.97 16.71
CA GLU A 74 9.61 10.33 15.52
C GLU A 74 8.99 8.94 15.29
N LEU A 75 8.80 8.16 16.35
CA LEU A 75 8.11 6.88 16.29
C LEU A 75 6.65 7.01 15.86
N LEU A 76 5.96 8.11 16.21
CA LEU A 76 4.59 8.36 15.75
C LEU A 76 4.53 8.63 14.24
N ASP A 77 5.44 9.45 13.71
CA ASP A 77 5.48 9.76 12.28
C ASP A 77 5.87 8.52 11.45
N GLU A 78 6.89 7.77 11.87
CA GLU A 78 7.23 6.47 11.26
C GLU A 78 6.07 5.49 11.33
N GLY A 79 5.40 5.42 12.47
CA GLY A 79 4.24 4.59 12.65
C GLY A 79 3.11 4.95 11.70
N MET A 80 2.88 6.23 11.40
CA MET A 80 1.90 6.67 10.40
C MET A 80 2.30 6.23 8.99
N MET A 81 3.58 6.29 8.65
CA MET A 81 4.07 5.80 7.36
C MET A 81 3.97 4.28 7.23
N LYS A 82 4.16 3.55 8.32
CA LYS A 82 3.96 2.08 8.36
C LYS A 82 2.50 1.69 8.12
N VAL A 83 1.53 2.53 8.53
CA VAL A 83 0.09 2.30 8.26
C VAL A 83 -0.23 2.33 6.77
N ASN A 84 0.58 3.00 5.93
CA ASN A 84 0.41 2.95 4.49
C ASN A 84 0.47 1.51 3.93
N GLY A 85 1.08 0.56 4.64
CA GLY A 85 0.99 -0.87 4.31
C GLY A 85 -0.45 -1.39 4.28
N ASN A 86 -1.34 -0.88 5.12
CA ASN A 86 -2.76 -1.27 5.09
C ASN A 86 -3.49 -0.78 3.83
N LEU A 87 -2.93 0.16 3.07
CA LEU A 87 -3.50 0.60 1.81
C LEU A 87 -3.47 -0.49 0.72
N TYR A 88 -2.69 -1.56 0.88
CA TYR A 88 -2.72 -2.69 -0.04
C TYR A 88 -4.13 -3.30 -0.14
N TYR A 89 -4.89 -3.36 0.96
CA TYR A 89 -6.29 -3.80 0.94
C TYR A 89 -7.17 -2.88 0.10
N VAL A 90 -6.89 -1.60 0.17
CA VAL A 90 -7.59 -0.53 -0.56
C VAL A 90 -7.31 -0.63 -2.07
N LEU A 91 -6.09 -1.02 -2.47
CA LEU A 91 -5.72 -1.19 -3.88
C LEU A 91 -6.52 -2.27 -4.59
N ILE A 92 -7.01 -3.30 -3.88
CA ILE A 92 -7.89 -4.33 -4.45
C ILE A 92 -9.12 -3.66 -5.08
N PHE A 93 -9.72 -2.70 -4.37
CA PHE A 93 -10.90 -1.98 -4.85
C PHE A 93 -10.58 -1.02 -6.00
N VAL A 94 -9.38 -0.42 -6.02
CA VAL A 94 -8.95 0.44 -7.14
C VAL A 94 -8.87 -0.37 -8.43
N VAL A 95 -8.19 -1.50 -8.40
CA VAL A 95 -8.07 -2.39 -9.57
C VAL A 95 -9.43 -2.93 -9.97
N PHE A 96 -10.28 -3.29 -9.00
CA PHE A 96 -11.65 -3.69 -9.26
C PHE A 96 -12.41 -2.64 -10.05
N ALA A 97 -12.37 -1.37 -9.61
CA ALA A 97 -13.09 -0.26 -10.25
C ALA A 97 -12.54 0.06 -11.65
N VAL A 98 -11.23 -0.08 -11.85
CA VAL A 98 -10.55 0.29 -13.12
C VAL A 98 -10.70 -0.81 -14.18
N ILE A 99 -10.58 -2.09 -13.79
CA ILE A 99 -10.48 -3.20 -14.74
C ILE A 99 -11.64 -4.17 -14.65
N CYS A 100 -11.97 -4.64 -13.43
CA CYS A 100 -12.93 -5.71 -13.27
C CYS A 100 -14.35 -5.28 -13.68
N VAL A 101 -14.72 -4.04 -13.42
CA VAL A 101 -16.00 -3.46 -13.84
C VAL A 101 -16.10 -3.42 -15.37
N ASP A 102 -15.02 -3.08 -16.08
CA ASP A 102 -14.99 -3.07 -17.54
C ASP A 102 -15.14 -4.46 -18.15
N LEU A 103 -14.46 -5.44 -17.56
CA LEU A 103 -14.54 -6.81 -18.01
C LEU A 103 -15.94 -7.41 -17.75
N ALA A 104 -16.54 -7.09 -16.59
CA ALA A 104 -17.88 -7.55 -16.23
C ALA A 104 -18.97 -6.96 -17.13
N ASN A 105 -18.84 -5.68 -17.50
CA ASN A 105 -19.81 -4.96 -18.34
C ASN A 105 -19.53 -5.11 -19.84
N HIS A 106 -18.58 -5.96 -20.23
CA HIS A 106 -18.13 -6.13 -21.62
C HIS A 106 -17.65 -4.84 -22.30
N THR A 107 -17.37 -3.77 -21.54
CA THR A 107 -16.89 -2.50 -22.09
C THR A 107 -15.51 -2.66 -22.73
N ALA A 108 -14.68 -3.55 -22.18
CA ALA A 108 -13.38 -3.90 -22.75
C ALA A 108 -13.49 -4.42 -24.20
N LYS A 109 -14.52 -5.22 -24.50
CA LYS A 109 -14.80 -5.72 -25.86
C LYS A 109 -15.10 -4.58 -26.82
N ASN A 110 -15.95 -3.65 -26.40
CA ASN A 110 -16.31 -2.50 -27.23
C ASN A 110 -15.11 -1.61 -27.53
N VAL A 111 -14.25 -1.34 -26.56
CA VAL A 111 -13.03 -0.54 -26.76
C VAL A 111 -12.04 -1.24 -27.69
N ILE A 112 -11.87 -2.55 -27.57
CA ILE A 112 -10.94 -3.32 -28.41
C ILE A 112 -11.49 -3.44 -29.85
N SER A 113 -12.80 -3.46 -30.04
CA SER A 113 -13.42 -3.49 -31.38
C SER A 113 -13.23 -2.17 -32.17
N THR A 114 -12.83 -1.08 -31.52
CA THR A 114 -12.55 0.24 -32.14
C THR A 114 -11.07 0.42 -32.47
N ASP A 115 -10.39 -0.60 -32.98
CA ASP A 115 -8.97 -0.57 -33.41
C ASP A 115 -7.93 -0.34 -32.29
N VAL A 116 -8.33 -0.45 -31.03
CA VAL A 116 -7.39 -0.36 -29.91
C VAL A 116 -6.71 -1.70 -29.69
N SER A 117 -5.37 -1.74 -29.78
CA SER A 117 -4.64 -2.99 -29.49
C SER A 117 -4.84 -3.43 -28.03
N ARG A 118 -4.92 -4.75 -27.81
CA ARG A 118 -5.07 -5.33 -26.47
C ARG A 118 -3.94 -4.91 -25.53
N THR A 119 -2.74 -4.76 -26.07
CA THR A 119 -1.56 -4.28 -25.33
C THR A 119 -1.76 -2.84 -24.87
N THR A 120 -2.21 -1.96 -25.78
CA THR A 120 -2.51 -0.56 -25.47
C THR A 120 -3.60 -0.43 -24.40
N TYR A 121 -4.63 -1.27 -24.48
CA TYR A 121 -5.68 -1.31 -23.46
C TYR A 121 -5.11 -1.73 -22.09
N TYR A 122 -4.33 -2.82 -22.03
CA TYR A 122 -3.73 -3.31 -20.78
C TYR A 122 -2.85 -2.24 -20.12
N PHE A 123 -1.93 -1.62 -20.88
CA PHE A 123 -1.06 -0.58 -20.34
C PHE A 123 -1.81 0.70 -19.96
N ALA A 124 -2.89 1.06 -20.68
CA ALA A 124 -3.74 2.18 -20.26
C ALA A 124 -4.36 1.94 -18.88
N LYS A 125 -4.86 0.70 -18.64
CA LYS A 125 -5.42 0.30 -17.34
C LYS A 125 -4.36 0.25 -16.24
N LEU A 126 -3.18 -0.27 -16.56
CA LEU A 126 -2.05 -0.32 -15.62
C LEU A 126 -1.63 1.09 -15.18
N LEU A 127 -1.42 2.00 -16.13
CA LEU A 127 -1.03 3.39 -15.83
C LEU A 127 -2.11 4.15 -15.06
N LEU A 128 -3.39 3.92 -15.40
CA LEU A 128 -4.50 4.52 -14.67
C LEU A 128 -4.54 4.01 -13.22
N THR A 129 -4.33 2.72 -13.02
CA THR A 129 -4.27 2.10 -11.69
C THR A 129 -3.11 2.68 -10.88
N TRP A 130 -1.92 2.82 -11.48
CA TRP A 130 -0.79 3.45 -10.81
C TRP A 130 -1.08 4.91 -10.44
N GLY A 131 -1.65 5.69 -11.36
CA GLY A 131 -2.00 7.08 -11.10
C GLY A 131 -2.97 7.24 -9.93
N LEU A 132 -4.01 6.42 -9.87
CA LEU A 132 -4.97 6.40 -8.76
C LEU A 132 -4.32 5.92 -7.46
N GLY A 133 -3.52 4.87 -7.52
CA GLY A 133 -2.83 4.34 -6.35
C GLY A 133 -1.82 5.33 -5.76
N ILE A 134 -1.03 6.01 -6.61
CA ILE A 134 -0.11 7.07 -6.18
C ILE A 134 -0.88 8.23 -5.55
N ALA A 135 -2.02 8.61 -6.12
CA ALA A 135 -2.87 9.64 -5.53
C ALA A 135 -3.38 9.23 -4.14
N ILE A 136 -3.77 7.97 -3.97
CA ILE A 136 -4.27 7.43 -2.70
C ILE A 136 -3.17 7.42 -1.64
N ILE A 137 -1.97 6.93 -1.96
CA ILE A 137 -0.87 6.91 -0.99
C ILE A 137 -0.45 8.34 -0.62
N ALA A 138 -0.45 9.26 -1.57
CA ALA A 138 -0.16 10.67 -1.30
C ALA A 138 -1.22 11.29 -0.38
N ILE A 139 -2.51 11.10 -0.67
CA ILE A 139 -3.61 11.58 0.17
C ILE A 139 -3.51 11.00 1.57
N SER A 140 -3.32 9.69 1.71
CA SER A 140 -3.19 9.03 3.00
C SER A 140 -1.99 9.55 3.79
N THR A 141 -0.83 9.67 3.15
CA THR A 141 0.42 10.16 3.76
C THR A 141 0.25 11.59 4.28
N TYR A 142 -0.25 12.49 3.45
CA TYR A 142 -0.38 13.89 3.87
C TYR A 142 -1.55 14.13 4.82
N LEU A 143 -2.67 13.43 4.68
CA LEU A 143 -3.74 13.47 5.69
C LEU A 143 -3.25 12.94 7.05
N GLY A 144 -2.46 11.87 7.04
CA GLY A 144 -1.85 11.36 8.26
C GLY A 144 -0.91 12.37 8.90
N TYR A 145 -0.01 12.95 8.12
CA TYR A 145 0.96 13.95 8.57
C TYR A 145 0.28 15.19 9.15
N PHE A 146 -0.59 15.84 8.39
CA PHE A 146 -1.30 17.03 8.87
C PHE A 146 -2.27 16.73 10.01
N GLY A 147 -2.93 15.59 9.98
CA GLY A 147 -3.79 15.13 11.06
C GLY A 147 -3.01 14.94 12.36
N ASN A 148 -1.81 14.34 12.29
CA ASN A 148 -0.95 14.19 13.46
C ASN A 148 -0.53 15.55 14.04
N ILE A 149 -0.17 16.51 13.19
CA ILE A 149 0.17 17.88 13.62
C ILE A 149 -1.01 18.55 14.33
N ILE A 150 -2.22 18.43 13.79
CA ILE A 150 -3.41 19.13 14.31
C ILE A 150 -3.91 18.49 15.61
N PHE A 151 -3.98 17.17 15.68
CA PHE A 151 -4.64 16.47 16.78
C PHE A 151 -3.68 16.07 17.90
N ASN A 152 -2.42 15.78 17.59
CA ASN A 152 -1.45 15.34 18.60
C ASN A 152 -0.49 16.45 19.04
N ALA A 153 -0.46 17.59 18.32
CA ALA A 153 0.37 18.76 18.62
C ALA A 153 1.78 18.38 19.15
N PRO A 154 2.54 17.55 18.44
CA PRO A 154 3.84 17.09 18.91
C PRO A 154 4.81 18.25 19.10
N SER A 155 5.72 18.14 20.06
CA SER A 155 6.75 19.16 20.35
C SER A 155 7.76 19.31 19.21
N HIS A 156 7.95 18.25 18.41
CA HIS A 156 8.78 18.21 17.21
C HIS A 156 7.99 17.56 16.08
N TYR A 157 8.13 18.13 14.85
CA TYR A 157 7.57 17.59 13.63
C TYR A 157 8.69 17.06 12.76
N SER A 158 8.45 15.91 12.13
CA SER A 158 9.30 15.50 11.02
C SER A 158 9.18 16.51 9.88
N SER A 159 10.25 16.71 9.12
CA SER A 159 10.21 17.61 7.98
C SER A 159 9.21 17.09 6.94
N PHE A 160 8.42 17.99 6.36
CA PHE A 160 7.56 17.66 5.22
C PHE A 160 8.33 16.96 4.09
N LEU A 161 9.61 17.31 3.93
CA LEU A 161 10.49 16.74 2.93
C LEU A 161 10.84 15.28 3.27
N ASP A 162 11.09 14.95 4.53
CA ASP A 162 11.39 13.59 4.99
C ASP A 162 10.18 12.68 4.75
N ILE A 163 8.98 13.12 5.08
CA ILE A 163 7.73 12.40 4.83
C ILE A 163 7.52 12.14 3.33
N THR A 164 7.82 13.14 2.49
CA THR A 164 7.73 12.98 1.03
C THR A 164 8.78 11.98 0.52
N ILE A 165 10.00 12.00 1.04
CA ILE A 165 11.05 11.04 0.68
C ILE A 165 10.64 9.62 1.06
N ILE A 166 10.08 9.41 2.24
CA ILE A 166 9.59 8.09 2.67
C ILE A 166 8.50 7.60 1.71
N MET A 167 7.51 8.45 1.40
CA MET A 167 6.47 8.11 0.43
C MET A 167 7.07 7.69 -0.93
N LEU A 168 8.05 8.45 -1.43
CA LEU A 168 8.71 8.15 -2.71
C LEU A 168 9.49 6.82 -2.66
N ARG A 169 10.15 6.50 -1.54
CA ARG A 169 10.84 5.21 -1.33
C ARG A 169 9.88 4.03 -1.41
N GLN A 170 8.65 4.19 -0.94
CA GLN A 170 7.62 3.15 -0.92
C GLN A 170 6.94 2.93 -2.28
N LEU A 171 6.99 3.90 -3.21
CA LEU A 171 6.29 3.82 -4.50
C LEU A 171 6.67 2.60 -5.36
N PRO A 172 7.92 2.16 -5.50
CA PRO A 172 8.26 1.04 -6.35
C PRO A 172 7.55 -0.25 -5.95
N ILE A 173 7.56 -0.60 -4.65
CA ILE A 173 6.87 -1.80 -4.17
C ILE A 173 5.35 -1.66 -4.29
N PHE A 174 4.82 -0.46 -4.03
CA PHE A 174 3.41 -0.15 -4.14
C PHE A 174 2.92 -0.33 -5.60
N CYS A 175 3.66 0.23 -6.57
CA CYS A 175 3.38 0.03 -8.00
C CYS A 175 3.56 -1.45 -8.42
N GLY A 176 4.51 -2.16 -7.82
CA GLY A 176 4.72 -3.59 -8.03
C GLY A 176 3.48 -4.41 -7.68
N ILE A 177 2.94 -4.23 -6.48
CA ILE A 177 1.74 -4.94 -6.03
C ILE A 177 0.52 -4.55 -6.89
N MET A 178 0.35 -3.27 -7.23
CA MET A 178 -0.71 -2.86 -8.15
C MET A 178 -0.61 -3.58 -9.49
N SER A 179 0.60 -3.75 -10.02
CA SER A 179 0.82 -4.46 -11.28
C SER A 179 0.45 -5.95 -11.18
N VAL A 180 0.74 -6.59 -10.04
CA VAL A 180 0.32 -7.96 -9.75
C VAL A 180 -1.21 -8.06 -9.69
N LEU A 181 -1.88 -7.14 -9.02
CA LEU A 181 -3.35 -7.12 -8.95
C LEU A 181 -3.98 -6.91 -10.33
N VAL A 182 -3.41 -6.02 -11.16
CA VAL A 182 -3.83 -5.81 -12.56
C VAL A 182 -3.65 -7.09 -13.39
N MET A 183 -2.53 -7.80 -13.23
CA MET A 183 -2.30 -9.08 -13.86
C MET A 183 -3.35 -10.12 -13.45
N ILE A 184 -3.66 -10.23 -12.16
CA ILE A 184 -4.69 -11.15 -11.66
C ILE A 184 -6.06 -10.81 -12.27
N ALA A 185 -6.42 -9.52 -12.34
CA ALA A 185 -7.66 -9.08 -12.98
C ALA A 185 -7.70 -9.47 -14.47
N ALA A 186 -6.60 -9.29 -15.19
CA ALA A 186 -6.50 -9.64 -16.60
C ALA A 186 -6.58 -11.16 -16.85
N ILE A 187 -6.05 -11.98 -15.93
CA ILE A 187 -6.10 -13.44 -16.02
C ILE A 187 -7.48 -13.99 -15.66
N THR A 188 -8.04 -13.52 -14.55
CA THR A 188 -9.30 -14.09 -14.01
C THR A 188 -10.52 -13.67 -14.80
N GLN A 189 -10.54 -12.45 -15.33
CA GLN A 189 -11.61 -11.81 -16.10
C GLN A 189 -13.02 -11.88 -15.48
N LYS A 190 -13.12 -12.40 -14.28
CA LYS A 190 -14.34 -12.51 -13.49
C LYS A 190 -14.17 -11.79 -12.17
N THR A 191 -15.06 -10.85 -11.87
CA THR A 191 -15.01 -10.04 -10.66
C THR A 191 -14.95 -10.87 -9.37
N SER A 192 -15.74 -11.93 -9.28
CA SER A 192 -15.76 -12.82 -8.10
C SER A 192 -14.41 -13.54 -7.90
N ARG A 193 -13.81 -14.07 -8.98
CA ARG A 193 -12.52 -14.76 -8.91
C ARG A 193 -11.38 -13.78 -8.59
N TYR A 194 -11.41 -12.60 -9.21
CA TYR A 194 -10.45 -11.55 -8.90
C TYR A 194 -10.46 -11.21 -7.41
N ASN A 195 -11.64 -10.89 -6.86
CA ASN A 195 -11.76 -10.50 -5.45
C ASN A 195 -11.26 -11.61 -4.51
N ALA A 196 -11.65 -12.86 -4.76
CA ALA A 196 -11.21 -13.99 -3.95
C ALA A 196 -9.66 -14.13 -3.96
N ILE A 197 -9.04 -14.12 -5.15
CA ILE A 197 -7.58 -14.27 -5.27
C ILE A 197 -6.84 -13.05 -4.70
N ALA A 198 -7.33 -11.83 -4.98
CA ALA A 198 -6.68 -10.60 -4.54
C ALA A 198 -6.74 -10.46 -3.01
N ILE A 199 -7.88 -10.78 -2.38
CA ILE A 199 -8.01 -10.78 -0.93
C ILE A 199 -7.08 -11.83 -0.30
N VAL A 200 -7.08 -13.05 -0.82
CA VAL A 200 -6.17 -14.11 -0.32
C VAL A 200 -4.71 -13.70 -0.48
N LEU A 201 -4.34 -13.14 -1.64
CA LEU A 201 -2.97 -12.69 -1.88
C LEU A 201 -2.54 -11.66 -0.83
N VAL A 202 -3.34 -10.64 -0.58
CA VAL A 202 -2.95 -9.53 0.31
C VAL A 202 -3.10 -9.91 1.78
N MET A 203 -4.18 -10.61 2.18
CA MET A 203 -4.43 -10.94 3.59
C MET A 203 -3.65 -12.16 4.09
N VAL A 204 -3.38 -13.11 3.22
CA VAL A 204 -2.86 -14.44 3.64
C VAL A 204 -1.41 -14.62 3.27
N SER A 205 -0.83 -13.73 2.44
CA SER A 205 0.57 -13.84 2.00
C SER A 205 1.55 -13.98 3.17
N GLN A 206 1.46 -13.11 4.17
CA GLN A 206 2.33 -13.14 5.33
C GLN A 206 2.15 -14.42 6.16
N MET A 207 0.89 -14.83 6.39
CA MET A 207 0.60 -16.08 7.11
C MET A 207 1.10 -17.32 6.36
N LEU A 208 0.96 -17.34 5.02
CA LEU A 208 1.48 -18.43 4.19
C LEU A 208 2.99 -18.49 4.24
N LEU A 209 3.67 -17.35 4.13
CA LEU A 209 5.13 -17.29 4.23
C LEU A 209 5.61 -17.79 5.60
N MET A 210 5.00 -17.32 6.69
CA MET A 210 5.32 -17.78 8.05
C MET A 210 5.11 -19.30 8.19
N THR A 211 4.01 -19.84 7.65
CA THR A 211 3.73 -21.27 7.66
C THR A 211 4.79 -22.05 6.89
N ILE A 212 5.17 -21.59 5.69
CA ILE A 212 6.20 -22.23 4.86
C ILE A 212 7.55 -22.24 5.60
N ILE A 213 7.96 -21.10 6.17
CA ILE A 213 9.18 -20.97 6.96
C ILE A 213 9.21 -22.00 8.11
N THR A 214 8.10 -22.09 8.85
CA THR A 214 7.99 -22.99 10.01
C THR A 214 7.99 -24.46 9.60
N VAL A 215 7.19 -24.82 8.57
CA VAL A 215 7.06 -26.24 8.12
C VAL A 215 8.35 -26.77 7.51
N PHE A 216 9.02 -25.95 6.70
CA PHE A 216 10.26 -26.36 6.01
C PHE A 216 11.53 -26.03 6.77
N ASN A 217 11.42 -25.43 7.97
CA ASN A 217 12.54 -25.01 8.81
C ASN A 217 13.59 -24.16 8.04
N ILE A 218 13.10 -23.25 7.20
CA ILE A 218 13.92 -22.34 6.37
C ILE A 218 14.27 -21.11 7.21
N ASP A 219 15.45 -20.52 6.96
CA ASP A 219 15.79 -19.25 7.58
C ASP A 219 14.81 -18.16 7.12
N GLY A 220 13.91 -17.78 8.04
CA GLY A 220 12.87 -16.80 7.78
C GLY A 220 13.41 -15.42 7.42
N SER A 221 14.62 -15.07 7.88
CA SER A 221 15.23 -13.76 7.63
C SER A 221 15.45 -13.50 6.14
N ILE A 222 15.80 -14.53 5.37
CA ILE A 222 16.05 -14.43 3.93
C ILE A 222 14.75 -14.25 3.16
N ILE A 223 13.68 -14.93 3.56
CA ILE A 223 12.40 -14.90 2.83
C ILE A 223 11.61 -13.65 3.17
N MET A 224 11.55 -13.30 4.46
CA MET A 224 10.77 -12.16 4.94
C MET A 224 11.27 -10.82 4.42
N GLN A 225 12.56 -10.69 4.08
CA GLN A 225 13.09 -9.48 3.46
C GLN A 225 12.52 -9.17 2.05
N PHE A 226 11.86 -10.15 1.40
CA PHE A 226 11.19 -9.98 0.11
C PHE A 226 9.66 -9.88 0.24
N GLU A 227 9.14 -10.01 1.44
CA GLU A 227 7.71 -9.85 1.71
C GLU A 227 7.33 -8.35 1.61
N PHE A 228 6.27 -8.05 0.87
CA PHE A 228 5.93 -6.68 0.48
C PHE A 228 5.55 -5.77 1.66
N GLU A 229 4.87 -6.28 2.68
CA GLU A 229 4.54 -5.50 3.88
C GLU A 229 5.79 -5.22 4.73
N THR A 230 6.68 -6.20 4.83
CA THR A 230 7.98 -6.04 5.52
C THR A 230 8.83 -5.00 4.81
N ILE A 231 8.99 -5.09 3.48
CA ILE A 231 9.71 -4.08 2.69
C ILE A 231 9.10 -2.70 2.90
N HIS A 232 7.77 -2.60 2.82
CA HIS A 232 7.08 -1.32 2.96
C HIS A 232 7.32 -0.69 4.33
N ARG A 233 7.25 -1.50 5.40
CA ARG A 233 7.52 -1.08 6.77
C ARG A 233 8.97 -0.66 6.97
N ASP A 234 9.92 -1.44 6.44
CA ASP A 234 11.35 -1.16 6.57
C ASP A 234 11.77 0.10 5.81
N MET A 235 11.03 0.46 4.75
CA MET A 235 11.21 1.73 4.04
C MET A 235 10.59 2.95 4.74
N ALA A 236 9.79 2.75 5.78
CA ALA A 236 9.09 3.82 6.50
C ALA A 236 9.95 4.47 7.61
N VAL A 237 11.26 4.36 7.53
CA VAL A 237 12.20 4.92 8.52
C VAL A 237 12.54 6.36 8.18
N ILE A 238 12.47 7.24 9.18
CA ILE A 238 12.92 8.64 9.08
C ILE A 238 14.45 8.68 9.13
N GLY A 239 15.05 9.50 8.26
CA GLY A 239 16.49 9.66 8.19
C GLY A 239 17.20 8.68 7.24
N GLN A 240 18.36 8.17 7.68
CA GLN A 240 19.20 7.31 6.83
C GLN A 240 18.69 5.89 6.85
N ILE A 241 18.37 5.37 5.67
CA ILE A 241 18.04 3.96 5.46
C ILE A 241 19.27 3.19 4.98
N GLU A 242 19.38 1.96 5.37
CA GLU A 242 20.43 1.07 4.88
C GLU A 242 20.29 0.89 3.36
N ILE A 243 21.38 1.12 2.61
CA ILE A 243 21.40 1.03 1.15
C ILE A 243 20.88 -0.33 0.66
N LYS A 244 21.22 -1.40 1.38
CA LYS A 244 20.75 -2.75 1.10
C LYS A 244 19.23 -2.84 1.12
N THR A 245 18.58 -2.32 2.15
CA THR A 245 17.12 -2.31 2.30
C THR A 245 16.46 -1.50 1.19
N LEU A 246 16.99 -0.32 0.89
CA LEU A 246 16.50 0.52 -0.21
C LEU A 246 16.58 -0.19 -1.56
N LEU A 247 17.74 -0.78 -1.88
CA LEU A 247 17.94 -1.51 -3.13
C LEU A 247 17.03 -2.73 -3.22
N THR A 248 16.90 -3.50 -2.14
CA THR A 248 16.00 -4.67 -2.10
C THR A 248 14.58 -4.27 -2.43
N GLY A 249 14.06 -3.20 -1.82
CA GLY A 249 12.70 -2.75 -2.08
C GLY A 249 12.49 -2.24 -3.50
N ILE A 250 13.42 -1.43 -4.03
CA ILE A 250 13.33 -0.92 -5.40
C ILE A 250 13.41 -2.07 -6.41
N LEU A 251 14.37 -2.98 -6.27
CA LEU A 251 14.55 -4.11 -7.18
C LEU A 251 13.37 -5.07 -7.13
N THR A 252 12.84 -5.37 -5.93
CA THR A 252 11.64 -6.20 -5.78
C THR A 252 10.44 -5.53 -6.46
N GLY A 253 10.22 -4.23 -6.22
CA GLY A 253 9.13 -3.48 -6.86
C GLY A 253 9.23 -3.50 -8.39
N ILE A 254 10.40 -3.19 -8.95
CA ILE A 254 10.63 -3.22 -10.41
C ILE A 254 10.49 -4.64 -10.95
N GLY A 255 11.02 -5.64 -10.28
CA GLY A 255 10.89 -7.04 -10.66
C GLY A 255 9.41 -7.48 -10.74
N LEU A 256 8.60 -7.12 -9.75
CA LEU A 256 7.16 -7.37 -9.76
C LEU A 256 6.47 -6.67 -10.92
N ILE A 257 6.80 -5.40 -11.20
CA ILE A 257 6.24 -4.66 -12.34
C ILE A 257 6.53 -5.36 -13.66
N ILE A 258 7.79 -5.74 -13.91
CA ILE A 258 8.20 -6.38 -15.15
C ILE A 258 7.54 -7.75 -15.29
N ALA A 259 7.68 -8.61 -14.28
CA ALA A 259 7.16 -9.96 -14.32
C ALA A 259 5.63 -9.99 -14.51
N SER A 260 4.90 -9.21 -13.69
CA SER A 260 3.44 -9.15 -13.77
C SER A 260 2.94 -8.55 -15.09
N SER A 261 3.62 -7.52 -15.62
CA SER A 261 3.26 -6.91 -16.90
C SER A 261 3.49 -7.88 -18.06
N MET A 262 4.61 -8.61 -18.09
CA MET A 262 4.89 -9.61 -19.13
C MET A 262 3.85 -10.74 -19.12
N ILE A 263 3.56 -11.29 -17.95
CA ILE A 263 2.56 -12.36 -17.81
C ILE A 263 1.16 -11.83 -18.16
N GLY A 264 0.77 -10.68 -17.61
CA GLY A 264 -0.55 -10.10 -17.83
C GLY A 264 -0.83 -9.76 -19.29
N VAL A 265 0.13 -9.12 -19.99
CA VAL A 265 0.01 -8.81 -21.43
C VAL A 265 -0.05 -10.09 -22.27
N THR A 266 0.82 -11.05 -21.99
CA THR A 266 0.87 -12.31 -22.74
C THR A 266 -0.44 -13.07 -22.63
N TYR A 267 -0.97 -13.16 -21.42
CA TYR A 267 -2.25 -13.83 -21.19
C TYR A 267 -3.41 -13.06 -21.83
N PHE A 268 -3.46 -11.73 -21.67
CA PHE A 268 -4.52 -10.88 -22.21
C PHE A 268 -4.55 -10.88 -23.76
N LYS A 269 -3.40 -11.02 -24.42
CA LYS A 269 -3.32 -11.17 -25.88
C LYS A 269 -3.94 -12.47 -26.39
N ARG A 270 -3.72 -13.59 -25.68
CA ARG A 270 -4.16 -14.92 -26.09
C ARG A 270 -5.64 -15.20 -25.82
N TYR A 271 -6.23 -14.45 -24.93
CA TYR A 271 -7.59 -14.70 -24.49
C TYR A 271 -8.64 -14.16 -25.48
N ASN A 272 -9.59 -15.04 -25.87
CA ASN A 272 -10.75 -14.60 -26.64
C ASN A 272 -11.76 -13.92 -25.71
N ILE A 273 -11.89 -12.60 -25.83
CA ILE A 273 -12.92 -11.84 -25.13
C ILE A 273 -14.26 -12.19 -25.80
N LYS A 274 -15.01 -13.12 -25.16
CA LYS A 274 -16.33 -13.54 -25.61
C LYS A 274 -17.38 -12.47 -25.33
#